data_91b7b3c2a81cd52c3fff13505375d4b9
#
_entry.id   91b7b3c2a81cd52c3fff13505375d4b9
#
_cell.length_a   1.000
_cell.length_b   1.000
_cell.length_c   1.000
_cell.angle_alpha   90.00
_cell.angle_beta   90.00
_cell.angle_gamma   90.00
#
_symmetry.space_group_name_H-M   'P 1'
#
loop_
_entity.id
_entity.type
_entity.pdbx_description
1 polymer ?
#
loop_
_entity_poly.entity_id
_entity_poly.type
_entity_poly.pdbx_seq_one_letter_code
_entity_poly.pdbx_strand_id
1 'polypeptide(L)'
;MGWGLGKTAPDWPASIAATGLVLAGYPVAVERGFITRDAAIDRVLATLRFFWNSRQGPEPDATGYHGFYYHFLDMQTGRRAWQCELSTVDSAILLAGALTAGVYFDADLANEQEIRSLADALYRRADWRWAQNNGVTVTHGWKPESGFLRWRWEGYDEALVLYILGLGSPTHPLPESSYAAWASTYEWKKIYDYEYLYAGPLFTHQISHVWIDFRGIQDAFMRGKGIDYFENTRRATHVQRQYAIANPLKFEGYGGDCWGITASDGPGPTTLKLQGIQRKFFD
;
A
#
# COMPACT_ATOMS: atom_id res chain seq x y z
N MET A 1 7.47 7.30 12.88
CA MET A 1 8.15 8.33 12.06
C MET A 1 7.20 8.66 10.92
N GLY A 2 6.63 9.86 10.93
CA GLY A 2 5.82 10.32 9.82
C GLY A 2 6.72 10.68 8.64
N TRP A 3 6.50 10.09 7.50
CA TRP A 3 7.00 10.58 6.24
C TRP A 3 6.03 11.65 5.74
N GLY A 4 5.93 12.73 6.49
CA GLY A 4 5.32 13.95 5.96
C GLY A 4 6.39 14.65 5.15
N LEU A 5 6.14 14.86 3.92
CA LEU A 5 6.74 15.76 2.96
C LEU A 5 7.63 16.84 3.59
N GLY A 6 8.90 16.55 3.83
CA GLY A 6 9.95 17.53 4.12
C GLY A 6 9.68 18.63 5.16
N LYS A 7 8.53 18.62 5.81
CA LYS A 7 8.16 19.49 6.91
C LYS A 7 7.96 18.63 8.15
N THR A 8 8.91 18.68 9.05
CA THR A 8 8.73 18.28 10.45
C THR A 8 7.79 19.29 11.15
N ALA A 9 6.55 19.36 10.68
CA ALA A 9 5.53 20.05 11.44
C ALA A 9 5.10 19.10 12.55
N PRO A 10 5.09 19.53 13.81
CA PRO A 10 4.67 18.68 14.94
C PRO A 10 3.22 18.18 14.82
N ASP A 11 2.44 18.71 13.88
CA ASP A 11 1.03 18.44 13.69
C ASP A 11 0.71 17.53 12.49
N TRP A 12 1.72 17.01 11.78
CA TRP A 12 1.48 16.07 10.68
C TRP A 12 1.24 14.65 11.22
N PRO A 13 0.20 13.95 10.73
CA PRO A 13 -0.09 12.59 11.18
C PRO A 13 0.87 11.57 10.57
N ALA A 14 0.89 10.40 11.17
CA ALA A 14 1.58 9.24 10.64
C ALA A 14 0.66 8.48 9.66
N SER A 15 1.18 8.13 8.47
CA SER A 15 0.55 7.19 7.56
C SER A 15 0.78 5.75 8.02
N ILE A 16 -0.27 4.94 8.07
CA ILE A 16 -0.16 3.52 8.41
C ILE A 16 0.52 2.72 7.29
N ALA A 17 0.32 3.08 6.02
CA ALA A 17 1.03 2.47 4.90
C ALA A 17 2.54 2.74 4.98
N ALA A 18 2.95 3.98 5.25
CA ALA A 18 4.36 4.31 5.47
C ALA A 18 4.95 3.51 6.64
N THR A 19 4.17 3.29 7.71
CA THR A 19 4.58 2.44 8.83
C THR A 19 4.79 0.99 8.39
N GLY A 20 3.90 0.44 7.55
CA GLY A 20 4.05 -0.90 6.96
C GLY A 20 5.32 -1.04 6.10
N LEU A 21 5.60 -0.04 5.26
CA LEU A 21 6.83 0.00 4.47
C LEU A 21 8.09 0.08 5.36
N VAL A 22 8.04 0.85 6.46
CA VAL A 22 9.14 0.92 7.43
C VAL A 22 9.34 -0.42 8.13
N LEU A 23 8.27 -1.13 8.52
CA LEU A 23 8.38 -2.48 9.10
C LEU A 23 9.08 -3.46 8.13
N ALA A 24 8.76 -3.40 6.83
CA ALA A 24 9.46 -4.18 5.81
C ALA A 24 10.90 -3.69 5.55
N GLY A 25 11.18 -2.43 5.83
CA GLY A 25 12.51 -1.83 5.67
C GLY A 25 13.50 -2.18 6.77
N TYR A 26 13.04 -2.53 7.99
CA TYR A 26 13.95 -2.90 9.09
C TYR A 26 14.81 -4.12 8.79
N PRO A 27 14.30 -5.23 8.22
CA PRO A 27 15.12 -6.32 7.72
C PRO A 27 16.27 -5.86 6.81
N VAL A 28 15.94 -5.02 5.83
CA VAL A 28 16.94 -4.47 4.89
C VAL A 28 17.98 -3.62 5.63
N ALA A 29 17.54 -2.80 6.58
CA ALA A 29 18.43 -1.93 7.34
C ALA A 29 19.41 -2.74 8.23
N VAL A 30 18.97 -3.86 8.80
CA VAL A 30 19.82 -4.78 9.56
C VAL A 30 20.83 -5.47 8.65
N GLU A 31 20.37 -6.06 7.54
CA GLU A 31 21.22 -6.77 6.58
C GLU A 31 22.29 -5.86 5.93
N ARG A 32 21.97 -4.58 5.78
CA ARG A 32 22.91 -3.57 5.26
C ARG A 32 23.76 -2.90 6.34
N GLY A 33 23.60 -3.27 7.63
CA GLY A 33 24.37 -2.71 8.73
C GLY A 33 24.03 -1.24 9.05
N PHE A 34 22.87 -0.74 8.61
CA PHE A 34 22.43 0.63 8.92
C PHE A 34 21.94 0.76 10.36
N ILE A 35 21.42 -0.32 10.94
CA ILE A 35 21.03 -0.44 12.34
C ILE A 35 21.38 -1.83 12.87
N THR A 36 21.51 -1.96 14.20
CA THR A 36 21.69 -3.27 14.83
C THR A 36 20.37 -4.04 14.85
N ARG A 37 20.44 -5.40 14.90
CA ARG A 37 19.26 -6.26 15.04
C ARG A 37 18.45 -5.90 16.28
N ASP A 38 19.11 -5.67 17.43
CA ASP A 38 18.42 -5.30 18.68
C ASP A 38 17.68 -3.96 18.55
N ALA A 39 18.28 -2.95 17.96
CA ALA A 39 17.63 -1.67 17.73
C ALA A 39 16.44 -1.78 16.75
N ALA A 40 16.48 -2.71 15.79
CA ALA A 40 15.36 -2.99 14.92
C ALA A 40 14.23 -3.71 15.68
N ILE A 41 14.58 -4.72 16.50
CA ILE A 41 13.63 -5.45 17.37
C ILE A 41 12.86 -4.48 18.26
N ASP A 42 13.55 -3.57 18.96
CA ASP A 42 12.91 -2.60 19.85
C ASP A 42 11.88 -1.74 19.12
N ARG A 43 12.21 -1.26 17.92
CA ARG A 43 11.33 -0.43 17.10
C ARG A 43 10.13 -1.21 16.55
N VAL A 44 10.37 -2.42 16.06
CA VAL A 44 9.32 -3.32 15.56
C VAL A 44 8.36 -3.67 16.69
N LEU A 45 8.85 -4.08 17.85
CA LEU A 45 8.01 -4.38 19.01
C LEU A 45 7.18 -3.18 19.46
N ALA A 46 7.79 -2.00 19.58
CA ALA A 46 7.06 -0.78 19.92
C ALA A 46 5.92 -0.52 18.94
N THR A 47 6.15 -0.70 17.63
CA THR A 47 5.15 -0.51 16.59
C THR A 47 4.04 -1.56 16.66
N LEU A 48 4.38 -2.85 16.72
CA LEU A 48 3.38 -3.92 16.74
C LEU A 48 2.54 -3.89 18.02
N ARG A 49 3.17 -3.63 19.19
CA ARG A 49 2.46 -3.46 20.47
C ARG A 49 1.50 -2.28 20.42
N PHE A 50 1.89 -1.16 19.83
CA PHE A 50 1.00 -0.02 19.63
C PHE A 50 -0.26 -0.43 18.85
N PHE A 51 -0.11 -1.02 17.68
CA PHE A 51 -1.27 -1.43 16.86
C PHE A 51 -2.12 -2.51 17.53
N TRP A 52 -1.50 -3.45 18.23
CA TRP A 52 -2.23 -4.50 18.95
C TRP A 52 -3.08 -3.95 20.10
N ASN A 53 -2.50 -3.05 20.91
CA ASN A 53 -3.15 -2.50 22.10
C ASN A 53 -4.02 -1.27 21.78
N SER A 54 -3.96 -0.74 20.55
CA SER A 54 -4.74 0.43 20.19
C SER A 54 -6.23 0.17 20.17
N ARG A 55 -7.01 1.24 20.42
CA ARG A 55 -8.47 1.15 20.48
C ARG A 55 -9.06 0.76 19.13
N GLN A 56 -9.85 -0.31 19.13
CA GLN A 56 -10.66 -0.76 18.01
C GLN A 56 -12.14 -0.50 18.35
N GLY A 57 -12.85 0.20 17.49
CA GLY A 57 -14.27 0.48 17.70
C GLY A 57 -14.85 1.44 16.65
N PRO A 58 -16.18 1.59 16.63
CA PRO A 58 -16.86 2.46 15.68
C PRO A 58 -16.76 3.96 16.03
N GLU A 59 -16.14 4.32 17.16
CA GLU A 59 -16.04 5.68 17.61
C GLU A 59 -15.13 6.53 16.73
N PRO A 60 -15.44 7.81 16.50
CA PRO A 60 -14.70 8.69 15.59
C PRO A 60 -13.23 8.91 15.97
N ASP A 61 -12.88 8.69 17.24
CA ASP A 61 -11.53 8.88 17.79
C ASP A 61 -10.78 7.57 18.03
N ALA A 62 -11.32 6.42 17.56
CA ALA A 62 -10.61 5.16 17.61
C ALA A 62 -9.36 5.16 16.71
N THR A 63 -8.45 4.21 16.92
CA THR A 63 -7.29 3.99 16.05
C THR A 63 -7.63 3.09 14.86
N GLY A 64 -8.62 2.22 15.03
CA GLY A 64 -9.09 1.30 14.01
C GLY A 64 -10.43 0.65 14.36
N TYR A 65 -10.90 -0.23 13.47
CA TYR A 65 -12.14 -0.98 13.63
C TYR A 65 -12.10 -2.27 12.79
N HIS A 66 -12.62 -3.38 13.29
CA HIS A 66 -12.58 -4.69 12.63
C HIS A 66 -11.18 -5.15 12.20
N GLY A 67 -10.12 -4.72 12.91
CA GLY A 67 -8.74 -5.06 12.58
C GLY A 67 -8.12 -4.23 11.47
N PHE A 68 -8.86 -3.31 10.87
CA PHE A 68 -8.35 -2.27 9.99
C PHE A 68 -8.08 -0.98 10.77
N TYR A 69 -7.29 -0.08 10.18
CA TYR A 69 -6.84 1.13 10.82
C TYR A 69 -7.15 2.35 9.96
N TYR A 70 -7.29 3.51 10.62
CA TYR A 70 -7.44 4.77 9.91
C TYR A 70 -6.17 5.12 9.14
N HIS A 71 -6.33 5.64 7.93
CA HIS A 71 -5.25 5.99 7.01
C HIS A 71 -4.16 6.84 7.67
N PHE A 72 -4.58 7.85 8.43
CA PHE A 72 -3.69 8.74 9.16
C PHE A 72 -4.01 8.73 10.66
N LEU A 73 -2.94 8.64 11.46
CA LEU A 73 -3.02 8.65 12.92
C LEU A 73 -2.24 9.83 13.48
N ASP A 74 -2.83 10.54 14.42
CA ASP A 74 -2.16 11.58 15.19
C ASP A 74 -0.96 10.99 15.93
N MET A 75 0.21 11.60 15.77
CA MET A 75 1.48 11.06 16.28
C MET A 75 1.61 11.10 17.82
N GLN A 76 0.83 11.91 18.51
CA GLN A 76 0.87 12.03 19.96
C GLN A 76 -0.11 11.08 20.64
N THR A 77 -1.32 10.98 20.08
CA THR A 77 -2.42 10.23 20.70
C THR A 77 -2.64 8.86 20.06
N GLY A 78 -2.14 8.63 18.86
CA GLY A 78 -2.39 7.41 18.09
C GLY A 78 -3.83 7.29 17.57
N ARG A 79 -4.62 8.34 17.67
CA ARG A 79 -6.04 8.37 17.25
C ARG A 79 -6.16 8.80 15.79
N ARG A 80 -7.32 8.56 15.20
CA ARG A 80 -7.69 9.03 13.87
C ARG A 80 -7.39 10.53 13.70
N ALA A 81 -6.68 10.87 12.64
CA ALA A 81 -6.39 12.25 12.25
C ALA A 81 -7.21 12.66 11.02
N TRP A 82 -7.40 13.97 10.82
CA TRP A 82 -8.00 14.58 9.62
C TRP A 82 -9.37 14.04 9.20
N GLN A 83 -10.10 13.38 10.10
CA GLN A 83 -11.35 12.68 9.76
C GLN A 83 -11.19 11.74 8.53
N CYS A 84 -9.98 11.19 8.37
CA CYS A 84 -9.69 10.25 7.28
C CYS A 84 -10.55 9.00 7.40
N GLU A 85 -10.61 8.24 6.32
CA GLU A 85 -11.25 6.91 6.30
C GLU A 85 -10.39 5.88 7.04
N LEU A 86 -11.05 4.86 7.53
CA LEU A 86 -10.44 3.58 7.84
C LEU A 86 -10.12 2.94 6.50
N SER A 87 -8.83 2.83 6.18
CA SER A 87 -8.38 2.40 4.86
C SER A 87 -8.09 0.91 4.80
N THR A 88 -8.66 0.24 3.82
CA THR A 88 -8.46 -1.21 3.65
C THR A 88 -7.11 -1.53 3.00
N VAL A 89 -6.66 -0.75 2.01
CA VAL A 89 -5.37 -1.00 1.35
C VAL A 89 -4.19 -0.59 2.20
N ASP A 90 -4.26 0.56 2.88
CA ASP A 90 -3.18 0.99 3.77
C ASP A 90 -3.02 0.05 4.97
N SER A 91 -4.15 -0.49 5.48
CA SER A 91 -4.11 -1.56 6.48
C SER A 91 -3.49 -2.85 5.93
N ALA A 92 -3.75 -3.22 4.68
CA ALA A 92 -3.10 -4.36 4.03
C ALA A 92 -1.58 -4.16 3.94
N ILE A 93 -1.13 -2.96 3.57
CA ILE A 93 0.29 -2.58 3.52
C ILE A 93 0.93 -2.66 4.92
N LEU A 94 0.24 -2.15 5.95
CA LEU A 94 0.68 -2.26 7.35
C LEU A 94 0.86 -3.72 7.76
N LEU A 95 -0.14 -4.56 7.48
CA LEU A 95 -0.12 -5.98 7.82
C LEU A 95 0.95 -6.76 7.04
N ALA A 96 1.16 -6.44 5.76
CA ALA A 96 2.24 -7.01 4.97
C ALA A 96 3.62 -6.69 5.59
N GLY A 97 3.82 -5.45 6.04
CA GLY A 97 5.03 -5.06 6.77
C GLY A 97 5.20 -5.79 8.10
N ALA A 98 4.11 -5.95 8.87
CA ALA A 98 4.13 -6.70 10.12
C ALA A 98 4.51 -8.17 9.90
N LEU A 99 3.92 -8.82 8.89
CA LEU A 99 4.23 -10.22 8.52
C LEU A 99 5.69 -10.35 8.06
N THR A 100 6.21 -9.40 7.28
CA THR A 100 7.62 -9.37 6.86
C THR A 100 8.55 -9.34 8.06
N ALA A 101 8.27 -8.47 9.03
CA ALA A 101 9.04 -8.42 10.27
C ALA A 101 8.93 -9.75 11.04
N GLY A 102 7.71 -10.34 11.13
CA GLY A 102 7.49 -11.63 11.77
C GLY A 102 8.26 -12.78 11.12
N VAL A 103 8.46 -12.76 9.80
CA VAL A 103 9.25 -13.78 9.09
C VAL A 103 10.75 -13.58 9.28
N TYR A 104 11.21 -12.33 9.30
CA TYR A 104 12.65 -12.02 9.40
C TYR A 104 13.22 -12.22 10.82
N PHE A 105 12.47 -11.81 11.85
CA PHE A 105 12.87 -11.98 13.24
C PHE A 105 12.47 -13.39 13.72
N ASP A 106 13.28 -14.39 13.36
CA ASP A 106 12.99 -15.82 13.50
C ASP A 106 13.80 -16.54 14.59
N ALA A 107 14.70 -15.83 15.30
CA ALA A 107 15.49 -16.43 16.36
C ALA A 107 14.61 -16.90 17.54
N ASP A 108 15.08 -17.92 18.27
CA ASP A 108 14.41 -18.45 19.45
C ASP A 108 14.72 -17.57 20.70
N LEU A 109 14.36 -16.29 20.55
CA LEU A 109 14.47 -15.27 21.61
C LEU A 109 13.08 -14.74 21.92
N ALA A 110 12.83 -14.46 23.21
CA ALA A 110 11.49 -14.05 23.67
C ALA A 110 10.94 -12.81 22.94
N ASN A 111 11.79 -11.83 22.63
CA ASN A 111 11.42 -10.61 21.91
C ASN A 111 11.07 -10.89 20.43
N GLU A 112 11.78 -11.79 19.77
CA GLU A 112 11.47 -12.17 18.39
C GLU A 112 10.26 -13.09 18.32
N GLN A 113 10.06 -13.98 19.30
CA GLN A 113 8.82 -14.76 19.44
C GLN A 113 7.60 -13.85 19.60
N GLU A 114 7.73 -12.77 20.40
CA GLU A 114 6.67 -11.78 20.55
C GLU A 114 6.37 -11.03 19.25
N ILE A 115 7.40 -10.66 18.45
CA ILE A 115 7.20 -10.07 17.11
C ILE A 115 6.34 -10.99 16.25
N ARG A 116 6.71 -12.28 16.15
CA ARG A 116 5.95 -13.26 15.36
C ARG A 116 4.51 -13.39 15.83
N SER A 117 4.32 -13.47 17.14
CA SER A 117 2.99 -13.62 17.74
C SER A 117 2.11 -12.40 17.50
N LEU A 118 2.66 -11.19 17.63
CA LEU A 118 1.92 -9.95 17.38
C LEU A 118 1.60 -9.77 15.90
N ALA A 119 2.54 -10.09 15.00
CA ALA A 119 2.32 -10.00 13.56
C ALA A 119 1.18 -10.94 13.10
N ASP A 120 1.21 -12.21 13.54
CA ASP A 120 0.14 -13.17 13.26
C ASP A 120 -1.20 -12.73 13.86
N ALA A 121 -1.21 -12.26 15.11
CA ALA A 121 -2.42 -11.80 15.79
C ALA A 121 -3.06 -10.58 15.12
N LEU A 122 -2.25 -9.61 14.67
CA LEU A 122 -2.71 -8.46 13.91
C LEU A 122 -3.34 -8.86 12.58
N TYR A 123 -2.68 -9.75 11.85
CA TYR A 123 -3.19 -10.25 10.57
C TYR A 123 -4.51 -11.03 10.75
N ARG A 124 -4.59 -11.90 11.74
CA ARG A 124 -5.81 -12.68 12.05
C ARG A 124 -6.98 -11.82 12.49
N ARG A 125 -6.72 -10.63 13.05
CA ARG A 125 -7.77 -9.72 13.52
C ARG A 125 -8.50 -9.02 12.38
N ALA A 126 -7.89 -8.87 11.20
CA ALA A 126 -8.49 -8.17 10.07
C ALA A 126 -9.69 -8.93 9.50
N ASP A 127 -10.87 -8.34 9.56
CA ASP A 127 -12.12 -8.90 9.04
C ASP A 127 -12.35 -8.49 7.58
N TRP A 128 -11.72 -9.24 6.67
CA TRP A 128 -11.82 -8.99 5.23
C TRP A 128 -13.25 -9.16 4.71
N ARG A 129 -14.07 -10.01 5.35
CA ARG A 129 -15.48 -10.20 5.00
C ARG A 129 -16.30 -8.96 5.33
N TRP A 130 -16.06 -8.35 6.50
CA TRP A 130 -16.67 -7.08 6.85
C TRP A 130 -16.31 -5.99 5.82
N ALA A 131 -15.06 -5.92 5.38
CA ALA A 131 -14.59 -4.95 4.41
C ALA A 131 -15.23 -5.08 3.01
N GLN A 132 -15.83 -6.25 2.69
CA GLN A 132 -16.65 -6.42 1.49
C GLN A 132 -18.00 -5.71 1.56
N ASN A 133 -18.50 -5.38 2.76
CA ASN A 133 -19.81 -4.74 2.92
C ASN A 133 -20.91 -5.38 2.05
N ASN A 134 -21.11 -6.68 2.17
CA ASN A 134 -22.07 -7.48 1.39
C ASN A 134 -21.88 -7.41 -0.15
N GLY A 135 -20.81 -6.80 -0.64
CA GLY A 135 -20.43 -6.80 -2.04
C GLY A 135 -19.49 -7.94 -2.41
N VAL A 136 -19.11 -8.01 -3.69
CA VAL A 136 -18.17 -9.04 -4.17
C VAL A 136 -16.71 -8.59 -3.98
N THR A 137 -16.43 -7.33 -4.21
CA THR A 137 -15.09 -6.72 -4.06
C THR A 137 -14.95 -6.00 -2.72
N VAL A 138 -13.73 -5.67 -2.32
CA VAL A 138 -13.44 -4.95 -1.08
C VAL A 138 -13.68 -3.46 -1.28
N THR A 139 -14.28 -2.77 -0.29
CA THR A 139 -14.46 -1.32 -0.30
C THR A 139 -13.12 -0.60 -0.05
N HIS A 140 -12.97 0.64 -0.52
CA HIS A 140 -11.78 1.45 -0.19
C HIS A 140 -11.63 1.72 1.31
N GLY A 141 -12.75 1.76 2.03
CA GLY A 141 -12.71 2.02 3.47
C GLY A 141 -14.07 2.32 4.08
N TRP A 142 -14.01 2.78 5.32
CA TRP A 142 -15.18 3.06 6.14
C TRP A 142 -14.96 4.33 6.98
N LYS A 143 -16.04 5.07 7.26
CA LYS A 143 -16.04 6.23 8.16
C LYS A 143 -17.14 6.11 9.20
N PRO A 144 -16.92 6.50 10.46
CA PRO A 144 -17.94 6.45 11.49
C PRO A 144 -19.14 7.37 11.17
N GLU A 145 -18.91 8.46 10.44
CA GLU A 145 -19.93 9.45 10.11
C GLU A 145 -20.84 9.02 8.95
N SER A 146 -20.35 8.17 8.03
CA SER A 146 -21.05 7.87 6.77
C SER A 146 -21.08 6.38 6.38
N GLY A 147 -20.44 5.52 7.18
CA GLY A 147 -20.32 4.10 6.83
C GLY A 147 -19.30 3.83 5.74
N PHE A 148 -19.49 2.77 4.98
CA PHE A 148 -18.58 2.37 3.92
C PHE A 148 -18.52 3.39 2.79
N LEU A 149 -17.30 3.60 2.27
CA LEU A 149 -17.11 4.40 1.07
C LEU A 149 -17.75 3.69 -0.13
N ARG A 150 -18.26 4.48 -1.08
CA ARG A 150 -18.90 3.96 -2.30
C ARG A 150 -17.96 3.26 -3.26
N TRP A 151 -16.67 3.61 -3.21
CA TRP A 151 -15.65 3.08 -4.08
C TRP A 151 -15.18 1.72 -3.60
N ARG A 152 -14.85 0.85 -4.57
CA ARG A 152 -14.35 -0.49 -4.34
C ARG A 152 -13.06 -0.70 -5.13
N TRP A 153 -12.22 -1.56 -4.62
CA TRP A 153 -11.04 -2.00 -5.34
C TRP A 153 -11.46 -2.90 -6.50
N GLU A 154 -11.41 -2.36 -7.72
CA GLU A 154 -11.83 -3.03 -8.94
C GLU A 154 -10.89 -2.63 -10.08
N GLY A 155 -10.36 -3.62 -10.81
CA GLY A 155 -9.33 -3.42 -11.81
C GLY A 155 -7.91 -3.44 -11.20
N TYR A 156 -6.91 -3.34 -12.06
CA TYR A 156 -5.52 -3.43 -11.61
C TYR A 156 -5.09 -2.13 -10.94
N ASP A 157 -4.80 -2.24 -9.66
CA ASP A 157 -4.42 -1.15 -8.78
C ASP A 157 -3.46 -1.63 -7.67
N GLU A 158 -3.19 -0.82 -6.66
CA GLU A 158 -2.31 -1.19 -5.54
C GLU A 158 -2.88 -2.27 -4.63
N ALA A 159 -4.16 -2.65 -4.79
CA ALA A 159 -4.82 -3.62 -3.93
C ALA A 159 -4.44 -5.09 -4.22
N LEU A 160 -3.50 -5.36 -5.12
CA LEU A 160 -3.04 -6.74 -5.36
C LEU A 160 -2.57 -7.41 -4.06
N VAL A 161 -1.77 -6.72 -3.23
CA VAL A 161 -1.34 -7.23 -1.92
C VAL A 161 -2.53 -7.41 -0.96
N LEU A 162 -3.53 -6.52 -1.01
CA LEU A 162 -4.75 -6.63 -0.22
C LEU A 162 -5.50 -7.93 -0.54
N TYR A 163 -5.71 -8.22 -1.83
CA TYR A 163 -6.40 -9.44 -2.26
C TYR A 163 -5.63 -10.70 -1.89
N ILE A 164 -4.30 -10.70 -2.00
CA ILE A 164 -3.48 -11.83 -1.59
C ILE A 164 -3.62 -12.09 -0.08
N LEU A 165 -3.52 -11.05 0.76
CA LEU A 165 -3.70 -11.16 2.19
C LEU A 165 -5.14 -11.54 2.56
N GLY A 166 -6.12 -10.94 1.90
CA GLY A 166 -7.52 -11.24 2.14
C GLY A 166 -7.90 -12.69 1.80
N LEU A 167 -7.42 -13.23 0.67
CA LEU A 167 -7.62 -14.64 0.29
C LEU A 167 -6.90 -15.60 1.23
N GLY A 168 -5.68 -15.25 1.66
CA GLY A 168 -4.86 -16.06 2.56
C GLY A 168 -5.23 -15.95 4.04
N SER A 169 -6.22 -15.12 4.40
CA SER A 169 -6.59 -14.91 5.81
C SER A 169 -7.04 -16.21 6.49
N PRO A 170 -6.44 -16.58 7.64
CA PRO A 170 -6.80 -17.80 8.32
C PRO A 170 -8.10 -17.70 9.14
N THR A 171 -8.64 -16.49 9.32
CA THR A 171 -9.82 -16.22 10.15
C THR A 171 -11.02 -15.75 9.37
N HIS A 172 -10.84 -14.78 8.48
CA HIS A 172 -11.91 -14.13 7.71
C HIS A 172 -11.56 -14.06 6.21
N PRO A 173 -11.27 -15.21 5.54
CA PRO A 173 -10.79 -15.18 4.15
C PRO A 173 -11.83 -14.61 3.19
N LEU A 174 -11.37 -13.83 2.23
CA LEU A 174 -12.15 -13.46 1.07
C LEU A 174 -12.49 -14.72 0.26
N PRO A 175 -13.65 -14.79 -0.41
CA PRO A 175 -13.93 -15.84 -1.37
C PRO A 175 -13.10 -15.63 -2.65
N GLU A 176 -12.77 -16.70 -3.36
CA GLU A 176 -12.06 -16.64 -4.66
C GLU A 176 -12.80 -15.74 -5.67
N SER A 177 -14.12 -15.71 -5.60
CA SER A 177 -14.96 -14.82 -6.44
C SER A 177 -14.63 -13.34 -6.24
N SER A 178 -14.09 -12.93 -5.10
CA SER A 178 -13.69 -11.56 -4.83
C SER A 178 -12.49 -11.14 -5.69
N TYR A 179 -11.50 -12.00 -5.79
CA TYR A 179 -10.35 -11.77 -6.69
C TYR A 179 -10.77 -11.80 -8.15
N ALA A 180 -11.61 -12.78 -8.54
CA ALA A 180 -12.11 -12.87 -9.90
C ALA A 180 -12.91 -11.62 -10.31
N ALA A 181 -13.72 -11.06 -9.41
CA ALA A 181 -14.46 -9.82 -9.63
C ALA A 181 -13.51 -8.61 -9.78
N TRP A 182 -12.49 -8.49 -8.91
CA TRP A 182 -11.47 -7.45 -9.02
C TRP A 182 -10.74 -7.52 -10.37
N ALA A 183 -10.32 -8.72 -10.79
CA ALA A 183 -9.62 -8.93 -12.04
C ALA A 183 -10.50 -8.81 -13.29
N SER A 184 -11.84 -8.88 -13.14
CA SER A 184 -12.77 -8.87 -14.28
C SER A 184 -12.79 -7.54 -15.04
N THR A 185 -12.36 -6.46 -14.41
CA THR A 185 -12.29 -5.11 -14.98
C THR A 185 -10.87 -4.72 -15.40
N TYR A 186 -9.97 -5.68 -15.51
CA TYR A 186 -8.61 -5.46 -15.99
C TYR A 186 -8.58 -4.89 -17.42
N GLU A 187 -7.77 -3.86 -17.60
CA GLU A 187 -7.58 -3.23 -18.90
C GLU A 187 -6.23 -3.63 -19.51
N TRP A 188 -6.28 -4.39 -20.61
CA TRP A 188 -5.11 -4.70 -21.41
C TRP A 188 -4.91 -3.65 -22.48
N LYS A 189 -3.77 -2.95 -22.49
CA LYS A 189 -3.49 -1.87 -23.42
C LYS A 189 -2.17 -2.08 -24.14
N LYS A 190 -2.10 -1.55 -25.36
CA LYS A 190 -0.85 -1.34 -26.08
C LYS A 190 -0.51 0.15 -26.02
N ILE A 191 0.61 0.47 -25.37
CA ILE A 191 1.13 1.84 -25.28
C ILE A 191 2.59 1.79 -25.73
N TYR A 192 2.94 2.61 -26.70
CA TYR A 192 4.21 2.46 -27.44
C TYR A 192 4.35 1.03 -27.99
N ASP A 193 5.47 0.40 -27.77
CA ASP A 193 5.75 -0.96 -28.25
C ASP A 193 5.39 -2.06 -27.24
N TYR A 194 4.76 -1.70 -26.12
CA TYR A 194 4.45 -2.64 -25.04
C TYR A 194 2.95 -2.89 -24.90
N GLU A 195 2.58 -4.17 -24.84
CA GLU A 195 1.27 -4.61 -24.43
C GLU A 195 1.34 -5.06 -22.96
N TYR A 196 0.47 -4.52 -22.11
CA TYR A 196 0.52 -4.79 -20.68
C TYR A 196 -0.83 -4.54 -19.99
N LEU A 197 -0.96 -5.09 -18.79
CA LEU A 197 -2.06 -4.79 -17.89
C LEU A 197 -1.87 -3.38 -17.34
N TYR A 198 -2.78 -2.49 -17.70
CA TYR A 198 -2.66 -1.06 -17.50
C TYR A 198 -3.06 -0.63 -16.09
N ALA A 199 -2.26 0.21 -15.49
CA ALA A 199 -2.61 1.18 -14.45
C ALA A 199 -1.85 2.48 -14.74
N GLY A 200 -2.39 3.62 -14.34
CA GLY A 200 -1.77 4.92 -14.65
C GLY A 200 -0.45 5.14 -13.90
N PRO A 201 -0.48 5.27 -12.57
CA PRO A 201 0.72 5.57 -11.79
C PRO A 201 1.68 4.37 -11.71
N LEU A 202 2.99 4.64 -11.75
CA LEU A 202 4.00 3.57 -11.70
C LEU A 202 4.00 2.81 -10.37
N PHE A 203 3.71 3.46 -9.25
CA PHE A 203 3.73 2.80 -7.95
C PHE A 203 2.73 1.64 -7.85
N THR A 204 1.57 1.72 -8.52
CA THR A 204 0.57 0.62 -8.53
C THR A 204 1.13 -0.66 -9.11
N HIS A 205 2.06 -0.56 -10.06
CA HIS A 205 2.76 -1.72 -10.62
C HIS A 205 3.87 -2.25 -9.72
N GLN A 206 4.36 -1.45 -8.76
CA GLN A 206 5.57 -1.77 -8.00
C GLN A 206 5.31 -2.10 -6.54
N ILE A 207 4.28 -1.52 -5.92
CA ILE A 207 4.07 -1.58 -4.47
C ILE A 207 3.99 -3.01 -3.94
N SER A 208 3.23 -3.90 -4.59
CA SER A 208 3.09 -5.29 -4.14
C SER A 208 4.37 -6.11 -4.27
N HIS A 209 5.30 -5.71 -5.15
CA HIS A 209 6.61 -6.36 -5.31
C HIS A 209 7.56 -6.14 -4.12
N VAL A 210 7.23 -5.23 -3.21
CA VAL A 210 7.97 -5.06 -1.95
C VAL A 210 7.92 -6.33 -1.10
N TRP A 211 6.81 -7.06 -1.18
CA TRP A 211 6.55 -8.25 -0.35
C TRP A 211 6.53 -9.56 -1.12
N ILE A 212 6.29 -9.52 -2.43
CA ILE A 212 6.05 -10.71 -3.24
C ILE A 212 6.93 -10.69 -4.48
N ASP A 213 7.70 -11.75 -4.65
CA ASP A 213 8.42 -11.98 -5.91
C ASP A 213 7.46 -12.57 -6.95
N PHE A 214 6.98 -11.71 -7.83
CA PHE A 214 6.01 -12.09 -8.85
C PHE A 214 6.60 -12.80 -10.08
N ARG A 215 7.89 -13.12 -10.08
CA ARG A 215 8.49 -13.89 -11.16
C ARG A 215 7.89 -15.30 -11.23
N GLY A 216 7.31 -15.63 -12.38
CA GLY A 216 6.61 -16.89 -12.60
C GLY A 216 5.19 -16.95 -12.00
N ILE A 217 4.71 -15.91 -11.30
CA ILE A 217 3.36 -15.88 -10.74
C ILE A 217 2.37 -15.36 -11.77
N GLN A 218 1.39 -16.20 -12.08
CA GLN A 218 0.35 -15.92 -13.05
C GLN A 218 -1.01 -16.37 -12.53
N ASP A 219 -1.98 -15.48 -12.55
CA ASP A 219 -3.39 -15.84 -12.44
C ASP A 219 -3.95 -16.31 -13.82
N ALA A 220 -5.25 -16.53 -13.89
CA ALA A 220 -5.90 -16.95 -15.12
C ALA A 220 -5.78 -15.89 -16.24
N PHE A 221 -5.87 -14.59 -15.88
CA PHE A 221 -5.75 -13.50 -16.84
C PHE A 221 -4.33 -13.42 -17.42
N MET A 222 -3.31 -13.42 -16.57
CA MET A 222 -1.90 -13.33 -16.98
C MET A 222 -1.44 -14.55 -17.76
N ARG A 223 -1.92 -15.76 -17.41
CA ARG A 223 -1.71 -16.98 -18.24
C ARG A 223 -2.29 -16.81 -19.65
N GLY A 224 -3.48 -16.25 -19.76
CA GLY A 224 -4.09 -15.95 -21.05
C GLY A 224 -3.33 -14.91 -21.88
N LYS A 225 -2.49 -14.09 -21.24
CA LYS A 225 -1.61 -13.10 -21.89
C LYS A 225 -0.19 -13.60 -22.11
N GLY A 226 0.17 -14.76 -21.56
CA GLY A 226 1.49 -15.38 -21.73
C GLY A 226 2.62 -14.66 -21.00
N ILE A 227 2.33 -13.86 -19.97
CA ILE A 227 3.32 -13.18 -19.14
C ILE A 227 2.97 -13.31 -17.65
N ASP A 228 3.92 -13.04 -16.77
CA ASP A 228 3.70 -12.93 -15.34
C ASP A 228 3.57 -11.46 -14.89
N TYR A 229 3.26 -11.24 -13.62
CA TYR A 229 3.13 -9.90 -13.06
C TYR A 229 4.47 -9.15 -13.01
N PHE A 230 5.60 -9.86 -12.91
CA PHE A 230 6.92 -9.21 -12.97
C PHE A 230 7.18 -8.63 -14.36
N GLU A 231 6.94 -9.41 -15.43
CA GLU A 231 7.09 -8.93 -16.80
C GLU A 231 6.11 -7.78 -17.09
N ASN A 232 4.88 -7.84 -16.54
CA ASN A 232 3.93 -6.75 -16.64
C ASN A 232 4.49 -5.45 -16.05
N THR A 233 5.02 -5.51 -14.83
CA THR A 233 5.62 -4.36 -14.14
C THR A 233 6.84 -3.82 -14.89
N ARG A 234 7.66 -4.72 -15.44
CA ARG A 234 8.79 -4.32 -16.30
C ARG A 234 8.32 -3.55 -17.53
N ARG A 235 7.27 -4.00 -18.20
CA ARG A 235 6.68 -3.30 -19.36
C ARG A 235 6.12 -1.94 -18.97
N ALA A 236 5.37 -1.85 -17.88
CA ALA A 236 4.85 -0.58 -17.36
C ALA A 236 5.99 0.42 -17.07
N THR A 237 7.10 -0.05 -16.48
CA THR A 237 8.30 0.76 -16.23
C THR A 237 8.89 1.31 -17.52
N HIS A 238 9.01 0.48 -18.55
CA HIS A 238 9.49 0.95 -19.87
C HIS A 238 8.54 1.93 -20.54
N VAL A 239 7.22 1.73 -20.42
CA VAL A 239 6.21 2.67 -20.94
C VAL A 239 6.36 4.04 -20.28
N GLN A 240 6.55 4.10 -18.96
CA GLN A 240 6.78 5.35 -18.23
C GLN A 240 8.05 6.06 -18.73
N ARG A 241 9.12 5.32 -18.95
CA ARG A 241 10.36 5.88 -19.49
C ARG A 241 10.18 6.40 -20.92
N GLN A 242 9.49 5.64 -21.79
CA GLN A 242 9.20 6.09 -23.14
C GLN A 242 8.33 7.37 -23.18
N TYR A 243 7.37 7.48 -22.27
CA TYR A 243 6.57 8.70 -22.13
C TYR A 243 7.46 9.91 -21.80
N ALA A 244 8.38 9.76 -20.86
CA ALA A 244 9.28 10.86 -20.50
C ALA A 244 10.24 11.23 -21.63
N ILE A 245 10.73 10.27 -22.41
CA ILE A 245 11.56 10.51 -23.60
C ILE A 245 10.75 11.26 -24.67
N ALA A 246 9.55 10.79 -24.99
CA ALA A 246 8.66 11.42 -25.95
C ALA A 246 8.18 12.81 -25.50
N ASN A 247 8.01 12.98 -24.22
CA ASN A 247 7.64 14.22 -23.53
C ASN A 247 6.56 15.04 -24.26
N PRO A 248 5.38 14.47 -24.56
CA PRO A 248 4.40 15.13 -25.43
C PRO A 248 3.84 16.43 -24.84
N LEU A 249 3.93 16.57 -23.51
CA LEU A 249 3.49 17.80 -22.82
C LEU A 249 4.63 18.75 -22.51
N LYS A 250 5.85 18.48 -22.97
CA LYS A 250 7.03 19.32 -22.84
C LYS A 250 7.32 19.75 -21.40
N PHE A 251 7.30 18.79 -20.46
CA PHE A 251 7.75 19.02 -19.10
C PHE A 251 9.26 19.21 -19.07
N GLU A 252 9.71 20.26 -18.38
CA GLU A 252 11.13 20.46 -18.15
C GLU A 252 11.72 19.29 -17.34
N GLY A 253 12.90 18.83 -17.75
CA GLY A 253 13.60 17.73 -17.09
C GLY A 253 13.17 16.33 -17.49
N TYR A 254 12.03 16.13 -18.15
CA TYR A 254 11.61 14.78 -18.59
C TYR A 254 12.49 14.27 -19.72
N GLY A 255 12.96 13.02 -19.60
CA GLY A 255 13.83 12.39 -20.59
C GLY A 255 14.20 10.95 -20.20
N GLY A 256 15.20 10.40 -20.88
CA GLY A 256 15.67 9.04 -20.65
C GLY A 256 16.27 8.78 -19.26
N ASP A 257 16.77 9.83 -18.61
CA ASP A 257 17.44 9.78 -17.30
C ASP A 257 16.60 10.39 -16.17
N CYS A 258 15.47 11.04 -16.51
CA CYS A 258 14.52 11.59 -15.54
C CYS A 258 13.10 11.20 -15.94
N TRP A 259 12.58 10.16 -15.33
CA TRP A 259 11.31 9.55 -15.70
C TRP A 259 10.66 8.83 -14.50
N GLY A 260 9.42 8.39 -14.69
CA GLY A 260 8.62 7.73 -13.68
C GLY A 260 7.52 8.66 -13.17
N ILE A 261 6.29 8.41 -13.62
CA ILE A 261 5.12 9.15 -13.18
C ILE A 261 4.40 8.32 -12.14
N THR A 262 4.30 8.89 -10.94
CA THR A 262 3.63 8.24 -9.82
C THR A 262 2.80 9.27 -9.06
N ALA A 263 1.87 8.80 -8.23
CA ALA A 263 1.19 9.67 -7.28
C ALA A 263 2.20 10.11 -6.22
N SER A 264 2.39 11.39 -6.10
CA SER A 264 3.19 12.01 -5.05
C SER A 264 2.66 13.41 -4.81
N ASP A 265 2.73 13.84 -3.56
CA ASP A 265 2.30 15.19 -3.23
C ASP A 265 3.24 16.22 -3.87
N GLY A 266 2.65 17.30 -4.34
CA GLY A 266 3.36 18.46 -4.84
C GLY A 266 3.59 19.51 -3.74
N PRO A 267 4.12 20.68 -4.13
CA PRO A 267 4.33 21.79 -3.18
C PRO A 267 3.02 22.46 -2.75
N GLY A 268 1.88 21.97 -3.17
CA GLY A 268 0.54 22.46 -2.90
C GLY A 268 -0.27 22.72 -4.18
N PRO A 269 -1.62 22.82 -4.08
CA PRO A 269 -2.44 23.07 -5.26
C PRO A 269 -2.09 24.41 -5.88
N THR A 270 -1.69 24.37 -7.13
CA THR A 270 -1.31 25.56 -7.87
C THR A 270 -1.65 25.44 -9.34
N THR A 271 -1.79 26.59 -10.01
CA THR A 271 -1.97 26.67 -11.46
C THR A 271 -0.87 27.54 -12.04
N LEU A 272 -0.03 26.95 -12.86
CA LEU A 272 1.08 27.65 -13.51
C LEU A 272 0.87 27.68 -15.02
N LYS A 273 1.29 28.76 -15.65
CA LYS A 273 1.40 28.84 -17.12
C LYS A 273 2.84 28.53 -17.53
N LEU A 274 3.08 27.29 -17.97
CA LEU A 274 4.39 26.83 -18.40
C LEU A 274 4.40 26.75 -19.92
N GLN A 275 5.35 27.43 -20.55
CA GLN A 275 5.49 27.46 -22.03
C GLN A 275 4.18 27.81 -22.78
N GLY A 276 3.39 28.73 -22.20
CA GLY A 276 2.11 29.14 -22.78
C GLY A 276 0.91 28.22 -22.44
N ILE A 277 1.13 27.07 -21.85
CA ILE A 277 0.09 26.09 -21.45
C ILE A 277 -0.22 26.24 -19.97
N GLN A 278 -1.50 26.41 -19.65
CA GLN A 278 -1.96 26.41 -18.26
C GLN A 278 -1.99 24.99 -17.73
N ARG A 279 -1.32 24.74 -16.62
CA ARG A 279 -1.27 23.44 -15.95
C ARG A 279 -1.71 23.57 -14.49
N LYS A 280 -2.53 22.62 -14.05
CA LYS A 280 -2.92 22.48 -12.66
C LYS A 280 -2.07 21.40 -12.02
N PHE A 281 -1.52 21.70 -10.86
CA PHE A 281 -0.84 20.79 -9.97
C PHE A 281 -1.69 20.63 -8.74
N PHE A 282 -1.80 19.41 -8.26
CA PHE A 282 -2.59 19.04 -7.09
C PHE A 282 -1.64 18.46 -6.03
N ASP A 283 -2.07 18.49 -4.78
CA ASP A 283 -1.39 17.84 -3.66
C ASP A 283 -1.59 16.33 -3.73
#